data_b65f7f8b04eca0291822236ecf52c6da
#
_entry.id   b65f7f8b04eca0291822236ecf52c6da
#
_cell.length_a   1.000
_cell.length_b   1.000
_cell.length_c   1.000
_cell.angle_alpha   90.00
_cell.angle_beta   90.00
_cell.angle_gamma   90.00
#
_symmetry.space_group_name_H-M   'P 1'
#
loop_
_entity.id
_entity.type
_entity.pdbx_description
1 polymer ?
#
loop_
_entity_poly.entity_id
_entity_poly.type
_entity_poly.pdbx_seq_one_letter_code
_entity_poly.pdbx_strand_id
1 'polypeptide(L)'
;MDCCGHEGHGSGDARFEFTKVADGVHAAVAAPAYKVNSNTAIIESDDGVIIVDTHSKPSAARVIVERLRDITPKPVRYVINTHFHWDHWHGNEVYPAAYPAAEIVTNQITREAMVKKGLKRIKDHVRQLPAEIAKLRADLATARTPAERATLEANLKLAEAYQAEVRALKPALPTIAFERTMKLYRRDREIQLLHLGRAHTEGDVFVYLPKEKVVITGDAVIGWTPFMGDGYPEDWVGTLDRLAQLDFTHIVMGHGNVGDRNWLRTFRAYVHDMVEAVRQEVAAGATLEEVKQRVPAKLAPTYEKPFSAYGDYRPWRAGILANIERTYAMVS
;
A
#
# COMPACT_ATOMS: atom_id res chain seq x y z
N MET A 1 -36.31 -11.63 9.50
CA MET A 1 -36.04 -13.05 9.32
C MET A 1 -35.20 -13.16 8.06
N ASP A 2 -33.92 -13.49 7.97
CA ASP A 2 -32.97 -13.94 8.94
C ASP A 2 -31.58 -13.32 8.59
N CYS A 3 -30.86 -13.06 9.64
CA CYS A 3 -29.49 -12.55 9.62
C CYS A 3 -28.56 -13.60 9.00
N CYS A 4 -27.79 -13.24 7.97
CA CYS A 4 -26.60 -13.99 7.57
C CYS A 4 -25.52 -13.72 8.60
N GLY A 5 -25.29 -14.68 9.49
CA GLY A 5 -24.23 -14.68 10.46
C GLY A 5 -22.87 -14.72 9.76
N HIS A 6 -22.01 -13.76 10.06
CA HIS A 6 -20.59 -13.86 9.80
C HIS A 6 -19.98 -14.83 10.81
N GLU A 7 -19.79 -16.09 10.41
CA GLU A 7 -18.93 -17.00 11.16
C GLU A 7 -17.46 -16.55 10.96
N GLY A 8 -16.99 -15.76 11.90
CA GLY A 8 -15.58 -15.45 12.04
C GLY A 8 -14.81 -16.69 12.47
N HIS A 9 -14.06 -17.32 11.59
CA HIS A 9 -13.05 -18.31 11.96
C HIS A 9 -11.87 -17.58 12.63
N GLY A 10 -11.99 -17.42 13.96
CA GLY A 10 -10.96 -16.85 14.80
C GLY A 10 -9.86 -17.86 15.10
N SER A 11 -8.65 -17.49 14.85
CA SER A 11 -7.31 -17.64 15.42
C SER A 11 -6.27 -17.22 14.38
N GLY A 12 -6.58 -16.18 13.60
CA GLY A 12 -5.65 -15.58 12.65
C GLY A 12 -4.59 -14.73 13.36
N ASP A 13 -3.39 -14.70 12.81
CA ASP A 13 -2.37 -13.74 13.21
C ASP A 13 -2.99 -12.33 13.17
N ALA A 14 -2.91 -11.60 14.29
CA ALA A 14 -3.52 -10.27 14.46
C ALA A 14 -2.98 -9.20 13.47
N ARG A 15 -2.00 -9.55 12.64
CA ARG A 15 -1.45 -8.67 11.61
C ARG A 15 -2.34 -8.50 10.39
N PHE A 16 -3.22 -9.47 10.11
CA PHE A 16 -4.07 -9.45 8.92
C PHE A 16 -5.49 -9.94 9.20
N GLU A 17 -6.46 -9.25 8.62
CA GLU A 17 -7.83 -9.72 8.47
C GLU A 17 -8.02 -10.27 7.05
N PHE A 18 -8.46 -11.53 6.92
CA PHE A 18 -8.68 -12.18 5.64
C PHE A 18 -10.14 -12.05 5.22
N THR A 19 -10.38 -11.39 4.09
CA THR A 19 -11.71 -11.14 3.54
C THR A 19 -11.85 -11.76 2.15
N LYS A 20 -12.90 -12.54 1.90
CA LYS A 20 -13.27 -12.96 0.54
C LYS A 20 -13.89 -11.77 -0.19
N VAL A 21 -13.25 -11.32 -1.28
CA VAL A 21 -13.69 -10.17 -2.09
C VAL A 21 -14.60 -10.62 -3.23
N ALA A 22 -14.24 -11.71 -3.88
CA ALA A 22 -14.99 -12.35 -4.95
C ALA A 22 -14.66 -13.84 -4.99
N ASP A 23 -15.23 -14.59 -5.93
CA ASP A 23 -14.90 -16.00 -6.07
C ASP A 23 -13.44 -16.19 -6.46
N GLY A 24 -12.69 -16.96 -5.62
CA GLY A 24 -11.25 -17.16 -5.76
C GLY A 24 -10.41 -15.87 -5.63
N VAL A 25 -10.95 -14.80 -5.05
CA VAL A 25 -10.21 -13.55 -4.78
C VAL A 25 -10.37 -13.16 -3.33
N HIS A 26 -9.25 -13.07 -2.62
CA HIS A 26 -9.19 -12.71 -1.21
C HIS A 26 -8.28 -11.51 -0.99
N ALA A 27 -8.58 -10.72 0.03
CA ALA A 27 -7.72 -9.66 0.54
C ALA A 27 -7.24 -10.02 1.95
N ALA A 28 -5.94 -9.98 2.19
CA ALA A 28 -5.37 -9.94 3.51
C ALA A 28 -5.17 -8.45 3.87
N VAL A 29 -6.10 -7.90 4.64
CA VAL A 29 -6.10 -6.50 5.06
C VAL A 29 -5.18 -6.35 6.26
N ALA A 30 -4.15 -5.52 6.13
CA ALA A 30 -3.16 -5.33 7.17
C ALA A 30 -3.70 -4.48 8.33
N ALA A 31 -3.56 -4.96 9.56
CA ALA A 31 -3.78 -4.15 10.75
C ALA A 31 -2.65 -3.12 10.93
N PRO A 32 -2.96 -1.91 11.44
CA PRO A 32 -1.93 -0.93 11.78
C PRO A 32 -0.92 -1.51 12.77
N ALA A 33 0.37 -1.35 12.48
CA ALA A 33 1.46 -1.79 13.34
C ALA A 33 2.71 -0.94 13.09
N TYR A 34 3.70 -1.04 13.99
CA TYR A 34 5.01 -0.45 13.72
C TYR A 34 5.61 -1.03 12.44
N LYS A 35 6.06 -0.13 11.54
CA LYS A 35 6.47 -0.46 10.16
C LYS A 35 5.36 -1.22 9.44
N VAL A 36 4.42 -0.45 8.96
CA VAL A 36 3.17 -0.89 8.33
C VAL A 36 3.37 -1.92 7.26
N ASN A 37 2.48 -2.90 7.26
CA ASN A 37 2.35 -3.82 6.15
C ASN A 37 1.32 -3.28 5.15
N SER A 38 1.53 -3.54 3.86
CA SER A 38 0.52 -3.34 2.83
C SER A 38 -0.58 -4.41 2.93
N ASN A 39 -1.69 -4.19 2.27
CA ASN A 39 -2.61 -5.28 1.97
C ASN A 39 -1.98 -6.21 0.93
N THR A 40 -2.42 -7.47 0.94
CA THR A 40 -2.11 -8.44 -0.12
C THR A 40 -3.39 -8.92 -0.74
N ALA A 41 -3.47 -8.94 -2.08
CA ALA A 41 -4.50 -9.71 -2.75
C ALA A 41 -3.99 -11.12 -3.08
N ILE A 42 -4.87 -12.11 -2.87
CA ILE A 42 -4.65 -13.52 -3.15
C ILE A 42 -5.65 -13.91 -4.23
N ILE A 43 -5.16 -14.29 -5.41
CA ILE A 43 -5.99 -14.65 -6.57
C ILE A 43 -5.72 -16.12 -6.89
N GLU A 44 -6.75 -16.95 -6.71
CA GLU A 44 -6.71 -18.35 -7.12
C GLU A 44 -6.93 -18.48 -8.62
N SER A 45 -6.22 -19.38 -9.26
CA SER A 45 -6.43 -19.81 -10.64
C SER A 45 -6.40 -21.32 -10.76
N ASP A 46 -6.67 -21.86 -11.94
CA ASP A 46 -6.69 -23.33 -12.17
C ASP A 46 -5.34 -24.01 -11.86
N ASP A 47 -4.22 -23.34 -12.15
CA ASP A 47 -2.86 -23.89 -12.04
C ASP A 47 -2.04 -23.35 -10.86
N GLY A 48 -2.61 -22.44 -10.06
CA GLY A 48 -1.87 -21.85 -8.94
C GLY A 48 -2.49 -20.60 -8.35
N VAL A 49 -1.70 -19.92 -7.56
CA VAL A 49 -2.06 -18.67 -6.86
C VAL A 49 -1.20 -17.54 -7.38
N ILE A 50 -1.80 -16.37 -7.48
CA ILE A 50 -1.14 -15.09 -7.72
C ILE A 50 -1.26 -14.24 -6.46
N ILE A 51 -0.14 -13.71 -6.00
CA ILE A 51 -0.04 -12.80 -4.85
C ILE A 51 0.21 -11.39 -5.39
N VAL A 52 -0.49 -10.41 -4.88
CA VAL A 52 -0.23 -9.00 -5.19
C VAL A 52 0.23 -8.29 -3.93
N ASP A 53 1.46 -7.80 -3.96
CA ASP A 53 2.25 -7.19 -2.88
C ASP A 53 2.59 -8.13 -1.71
N THR A 54 3.74 -7.87 -1.07
CA THR A 54 4.37 -8.83 -0.15
C THR A 54 4.83 -8.23 1.18
N HIS A 55 4.35 -7.05 1.52
CA HIS A 55 4.56 -6.38 2.80
C HIS A 55 5.97 -5.82 3.06
N SER A 56 6.09 -5.21 4.24
CA SER A 56 7.26 -4.48 4.72
C SER A 56 8.42 -5.37 5.18
N LYS A 57 8.16 -6.64 5.40
CA LYS A 57 9.11 -7.56 6.05
C LYS A 57 8.79 -9.02 5.75
N PRO A 58 9.81 -9.90 5.72
CA PRO A 58 9.65 -11.32 5.43
C PRO A 58 8.71 -12.06 6.40
N SER A 59 8.68 -11.67 7.68
CA SER A 59 7.79 -12.32 8.65
C SER A 59 6.30 -12.09 8.35
N ALA A 60 5.95 -10.95 7.78
CA ALA A 60 4.58 -10.67 7.35
C ALA A 60 4.18 -11.51 6.13
N ALA A 61 5.08 -11.62 5.14
CA ALA A 61 4.87 -12.49 3.98
C ALA A 61 4.74 -13.98 4.36
N ARG A 62 5.49 -14.44 5.37
CA ARG A 62 5.36 -15.81 5.87
C ARG A 62 3.97 -16.11 6.43
N VAL A 63 3.33 -15.14 7.09
CA VAL A 63 1.93 -15.32 7.56
C VAL A 63 1.00 -15.58 6.38
N ILE A 64 1.17 -14.86 5.27
CA ILE A 64 0.37 -15.11 4.07
C ILE A 64 0.62 -16.51 3.53
N VAL A 65 1.89 -16.95 3.40
CA VAL A 65 2.25 -18.28 2.93
C VAL A 65 1.66 -19.38 3.82
N GLU A 66 1.65 -19.19 5.13
CA GLU A 66 1.04 -20.13 6.08
C GLU A 66 -0.48 -20.20 5.89
N ARG A 67 -1.13 -19.07 5.76
CA ARG A 67 -2.59 -18.96 5.58
C ARG A 67 -3.07 -19.45 4.21
N LEU A 68 -2.23 -19.41 3.18
CA LEU A 68 -2.58 -19.96 1.86
C LEU A 68 -2.98 -21.44 1.95
N ARG A 69 -2.40 -22.21 2.87
CA ARG A 69 -2.72 -23.62 3.05
C ARG A 69 -4.17 -23.86 3.49
N ASP A 70 -4.77 -22.88 4.17
CA ASP A 70 -6.18 -22.94 4.59
C ASP A 70 -7.12 -22.51 3.47
N ILE A 71 -6.63 -21.74 2.49
CA ILE A 71 -7.41 -21.24 1.35
C ILE A 71 -7.36 -22.25 0.20
N THR A 72 -6.15 -22.72 -0.16
CA THR A 72 -5.97 -23.57 -1.34
C THR A 72 -4.67 -24.40 -1.23
N PRO A 73 -4.66 -25.65 -1.71
CA PRO A 73 -3.44 -26.45 -1.79
C PRO A 73 -2.53 -26.07 -2.99
N LYS A 74 -2.97 -25.14 -3.84
CA LYS A 74 -2.25 -24.78 -5.07
C LYS A 74 -0.98 -23.97 -4.75
N PRO A 75 0.11 -24.14 -5.52
CA PRO A 75 1.33 -23.37 -5.33
C PRO A 75 1.19 -21.93 -5.80
N VAL A 76 1.97 -21.02 -5.23
CA VAL A 76 2.13 -19.68 -5.79
C VAL A 76 2.91 -19.76 -7.10
N ARG A 77 2.37 -19.14 -8.15
CA ARG A 77 2.97 -19.07 -9.49
C ARG A 77 3.53 -17.67 -9.79
N TYR A 78 2.82 -16.65 -9.35
CA TYR A 78 3.24 -15.28 -9.57
C TYR A 78 3.12 -14.45 -8.28
N VAL A 79 4.10 -13.58 -8.11
CA VAL A 79 4.06 -12.46 -7.17
C VAL A 79 4.06 -11.18 -8.02
N ILE A 80 3.08 -10.33 -7.86
CA ILE A 80 2.99 -9.06 -8.57
C ILE A 80 3.29 -7.94 -7.58
N ASN A 81 4.27 -7.09 -7.87
CA ASN A 81 4.48 -5.88 -7.10
C ASN A 81 3.83 -4.69 -7.80
N THR A 82 2.99 -3.96 -7.06
CA THR A 82 2.28 -2.79 -7.59
C THR A 82 3.20 -1.61 -7.81
N HIS A 83 4.13 -1.36 -6.89
CA HIS A 83 5.11 -0.27 -6.97
C HIS A 83 6.36 -0.55 -6.13
N PHE A 84 7.31 0.40 -6.09
CA PHE A 84 8.65 0.17 -5.52
C PHE A 84 8.78 0.51 -4.04
N HIS A 85 7.73 0.94 -3.33
CA HIS A 85 7.84 1.26 -1.91
C HIS A 85 8.03 -0.01 -1.08
N TRP A 86 8.85 0.11 -0.06
CA TRP A 86 9.41 -0.95 0.76
C TRP A 86 8.37 -1.90 1.36
N ASP A 87 7.22 -1.39 1.70
CA ASP A 87 6.12 -2.13 2.31
C ASP A 87 5.26 -2.94 1.31
N HIS A 88 5.64 -2.93 0.02
CA HIS A 88 4.98 -3.72 -1.02
C HIS A 88 5.86 -4.84 -1.61
N TRP A 89 7.17 -4.87 -1.31
CA TRP A 89 8.06 -5.86 -1.91
C TRP A 89 9.17 -6.44 -1.02
N HIS A 90 9.34 -5.97 0.22
CA HIS A 90 10.37 -6.52 1.09
C HIS A 90 10.13 -7.98 1.49
N GLY A 91 8.90 -8.48 1.40
CA GLY A 91 8.57 -9.89 1.59
C GLY A 91 8.77 -10.78 0.36
N ASN A 92 9.18 -10.23 -0.79
CA ASN A 92 9.34 -10.99 -2.04
C ASN A 92 10.15 -12.28 -1.88
N GLU A 93 11.26 -12.26 -1.12
CA GLU A 93 12.17 -13.40 -0.94
C GLU A 93 11.50 -14.66 -0.39
N VAL A 94 10.38 -14.49 0.32
CA VAL A 94 9.68 -15.61 0.98
C VAL A 94 9.01 -16.53 -0.03
N TYR A 95 8.52 -15.96 -1.14
CA TYR A 95 7.74 -16.75 -2.11
C TYR A 95 8.60 -17.69 -2.95
N PRO A 96 9.70 -17.28 -3.60
CA PRO A 96 10.56 -18.24 -4.31
C PRO A 96 11.26 -19.24 -3.36
N ALA A 97 11.45 -18.89 -2.08
CA ALA A 97 11.94 -19.83 -1.08
C ALA A 97 10.91 -20.92 -0.74
N ALA A 98 9.63 -20.59 -0.67
CA ALA A 98 8.54 -21.53 -0.41
C ALA A 98 8.04 -22.22 -1.68
N TYR A 99 8.09 -21.55 -2.81
CA TYR A 99 7.61 -22.01 -4.12
C TYR A 99 8.66 -21.70 -5.19
N PRO A 100 9.63 -22.59 -5.44
CA PRO A 100 10.77 -22.32 -6.33
C PRO A 100 10.42 -21.96 -7.78
N ALA A 101 9.21 -22.27 -8.23
CA ALA A 101 8.70 -21.91 -9.56
C ALA A 101 7.93 -20.58 -9.58
N ALA A 102 7.87 -19.86 -8.47
CA ALA A 102 7.19 -18.57 -8.41
C ALA A 102 8.03 -17.48 -9.10
N GLU A 103 7.41 -16.78 -10.04
CA GLU A 103 8.00 -15.65 -10.75
C GLU A 103 7.51 -14.31 -10.16
N ILE A 104 8.40 -13.33 -10.07
CA ILE A 104 8.05 -11.99 -9.59
C ILE A 104 7.87 -11.05 -10.77
N VAL A 105 6.72 -10.40 -10.86
CA VAL A 105 6.29 -9.58 -11.99
C VAL A 105 6.02 -8.14 -11.56
N THR A 106 6.43 -7.17 -12.37
CA THR A 106 6.03 -5.77 -12.18
C THR A 106 6.14 -4.97 -13.50
N ASN A 107 5.82 -3.68 -13.45
CA ASN A 107 6.10 -2.76 -14.55
C ASN A 107 7.61 -2.48 -14.66
N GLN A 108 8.11 -2.24 -15.88
CA GLN A 108 9.54 -1.95 -16.13
C GLN A 108 10.02 -0.74 -15.32
N ILE A 109 9.24 0.32 -15.25
CA ILE A 109 9.57 1.54 -14.49
C ILE A 109 9.70 1.23 -12.99
N THR A 110 8.76 0.45 -12.45
CA THR A 110 8.80 0.00 -11.05
C THR A 110 10.04 -0.85 -10.77
N ARG A 111 10.38 -1.80 -11.65
CA ARG A 111 11.60 -2.61 -11.51
C ARG A 111 12.85 -1.74 -11.47
N GLU A 112 12.95 -0.76 -12.36
CA GLU A 112 14.07 0.18 -12.38
C GLU A 112 14.13 1.04 -11.11
N ALA A 113 12.97 1.49 -10.61
CA ALA A 113 12.88 2.22 -9.36
C ALA A 113 13.31 1.36 -8.15
N MET A 114 12.95 0.07 -8.12
CA MET A 114 13.44 -0.87 -7.11
C MET A 114 14.97 -0.97 -7.12
N VAL A 115 15.58 -1.09 -8.31
CA VAL A 115 17.06 -1.16 -8.44
C VAL A 115 17.72 0.16 -8.05
N LYS A 116 17.22 1.29 -8.58
CA LYS A 116 17.87 2.61 -8.43
C LYS A 116 17.62 3.22 -7.04
N LYS A 117 16.37 3.14 -6.55
CA LYS A 117 15.92 3.79 -5.32
C LYS A 117 15.67 2.78 -4.19
N GLY A 118 14.97 1.67 -4.47
CA GLY A 118 14.56 0.69 -3.48
C GLY A 118 15.72 0.06 -2.74
N LEU A 119 16.71 -0.48 -3.45
CA LEU A 119 17.91 -1.07 -2.84
C LEU A 119 18.73 -0.05 -2.03
N LYS A 120 18.79 1.20 -2.48
CA LYS A 120 19.43 2.28 -1.72
C LYS A 120 18.65 2.57 -0.42
N ARG A 121 17.32 2.66 -0.50
CA ARG A 121 16.46 2.91 0.68
C ARG A 121 16.56 1.81 1.73
N ILE A 122 16.72 0.55 1.35
CA ILE A 122 16.98 -0.53 2.31
C ILE A 122 18.28 -0.23 3.09
N LYS A 123 19.36 0.09 2.41
CA LYS A 123 20.65 0.42 3.05
C LYS A 123 20.55 1.65 3.96
N ASP A 124 19.86 2.69 3.50
CA ASP A 124 19.64 3.91 4.26
C ASP A 124 18.80 3.62 5.51
N HIS A 125 17.76 2.82 5.38
CA HIS A 125 16.89 2.42 6.48
C HIS A 125 17.62 1.60 7.54
N VAL A 126 18.40 0.59 7.11
CA VAL A 126 19.26 -0.20 8.01
C VAL A 126 20.20 0.71 8.80
N ARG A 127 20.72 1.77 8.19
CA ARG A 127 21.61 2.74 8.84
C ARG A 127 20.88 3.67 9.82
N GLN A 128 19.61 4.01 9.55
CA GLN A 128 18.81 4.94 10.37
C GLN A 128 18.17 4.26 11.59
N LEU A 129 17.78 2.99 11.49
CA LEU A 129 17.08 2.24 12.54
C LEU A 129 17.77 2.29 13.93
N PRO A 130 19.11 2.23 14.07
CA PRO A 130 19.74 2.36 15.38
C PRO A 130 19.43 3.69 16.08
N ALA A 131 19.34 4.79 15.32
CA ALA A 131 19.00 6.11 15.87
C ALA A 131 17.51 6.18 16.27
N GLU A 132 16.61 5.60 15.47
CA GLU A 132 15.18 5.48 15.82
C GLU A 132 15.01 4.70 17.12
N ILE A 133 15.70 3.56 17.29
CA ILE A 133 15.66 2.72 18.49
C ILE A 133 16.25 3.47 19.68
N ALA A 134 17.37 4.18 19.52
CA ALA A 134 17.96 4.98 20.57
C ALA A 134 16.99 6.08 21.04
N LYS A 135 16.27 6.73 20.13
CA LYS A 135 15.24 7.70 20.44
C LYS A 135 14.09 7.07 21.23
N LEU A 136 13.56 5.92 20.80
CA LEU A 136 12.49 5.22 21.53
C LEU A 136 12.91 4.85 22.96
N ARG A 137 14.17 4.44 23.16
CA ARG A 137 14.73 4.16 24.49
C ARG A 137 14.82 5.41 25.36
N ALA A 138 15.23 6.54 24.78
CA ALA A 138 15.28 7.82 25.50
C ALA A 138 13.87 8.31 25.88
N ASP A 139 12.92 8.24 24.96
CA ASP A 139 11.52 8.60 25.18
C ASP A 139 10.92 7.71 26.29
N LEU A 140 11.19 6.40 26.27
CA LEU A 140 10.76 5.44 27.30
C LEU A 140 11.32 5.78 28.69
N ALA A 141 12.58 6.22 28.77
CA ALA A 141 13.20 6.60 30.03
C ALA A 141 12.55 7.85 30.65
N THR A 142 11.89 8.68 29.84
CA THR A 142 11.23 9.93 30.28
C THR A 142 9.70 9.83 30.30
N ALA A 143 9.12 8.67 29.97
CA ALA A 143 7.69 8.44 29.96
C ALA A 143 7.02 8.75 31.30
N ARG A 144 5.98 9.57 31.27
CA ARG A 144 5.33 10.12 32.47
C ARG A 144 4.11 9.33 32.93
N THR A 145 3.48 8.58 32.03
CA THR A 145 2.28 7.80 32.36
C THR A 145 2.46 6.31 32.07
N PRO A 146 1.75 5.42 32.79
CA PRO A 146 1.78 3.99 32.53
C PRO A 146 1.37 3.65 31.07
N ALA A 147 0.38 4.35 30.50
CA ALA A 147 -0.08 4.13 29.14
C ALA A 147 0.97 4.53 28.10
N GLU A 148 1.63 5.69 28.27
CA GLU A 148 2.74 6.12 27.43
C GLU A 148 3.89 5.12 27.47
N ARG A 149 4.28 4.68 28.67
CA ARG A 149 5.33 3.67 28.89
C ARG A 149 5.01 2.37 28.14
N ALA A 150 3.80 1.82 28.31
CA ALA A 150 3.39 0.59 27.66
C ALA A 150 3.43 0.71 26.13
N THR A 151 3.01 1.84 25.58
CA THR A 151 3.06 2.12 24.14
C THR A 151 4.51 2.18 23.64
N LEU A 152 5.40 2.88 24.33
CA LEU A 152 6.81 3.00 23.97
C LEU A 152 7.56 1.66 24.07
N GLU A 153 7.27 0.85 25.09
CA GLU A 153 7.82 -0.51 25.24
C GLU A 153 7.40 -1.41 24.07
N ALA A 154 6.11 -1.38 23.69
CA ALA A 154 5.60 -2.13 22.54
C ALA A 154 6.28 -1.68 21.23
N ASN A 155 6.37 -0.37 21.01
CA ASN A 155 7.02 0.20 19.82
C ASN A 155 8.52 -0.13 19.77
N LEU A 156 9.22 -0.06 20.90
CA LEU A 156 10.64 -0.42 20.98
C LEU A 156 10.86 -1.89 20.61
N LYS A 157 10.06 -2.80 21.19
CA LYS A 157 10.11 -4.24 20.86
C LYS A 157 9.88 -4.49 19.37
N LEU A 158 8.88 -3.85 18.77
CA LEU A 158 8.60 -3.96 17.34
C LEU A 158 9.72 -3.38 16.48
N ALA A 159 10.32 -2.25 16.87
CA ALA A 159 11.43 -1.63 16.16
C ALA A 159 12.69 -2.50 16.17
N GLU A 160 13.01 -3.10 17.31
CA GLU A 160 14.15 -4.02 17.44
C GLU A 160 13.96 -5.30 16.60
N ALA A 161 12.76 -5.88 16.64
CA ALA A 161 12.41 -7.04 15.80
C ALA A 161 12.50 -6.69 14.29
N TYR A 162 11.98 -5.53 13.89
CA TYR A 162 12.05 -5.04 12.51
C TYR A 162 13.50 -4.79 12.08
N GLN A 163 14.35 -4.22 12.94
CA GLN A 163 15.78 -4.02 12.64
C GLN A 163 16.48 -5.35 12.35
N ALA A 164 16.20 -6.40 13.10
CA ALA A 164 16.77 -7.72 12.87
C ALA A 164 16.37 -8.27 11.50
N GLU A 165 15.08 -8.15 11.13
CA GLU A 165 14.56 -8.63 9.85
C GLU A 165 15.13 -7.85 8.66
N VAL A 166 15.13 -6.50 8.73
CA VAL A 166 15.58 -5.69 7.58
C VAL A 166 17.10 -5.80 7.34
N ARG A 167 17.88 -6.08 8.40
CA ARG A 167 19.32 -6.38 8.27
C ARG A 167 19.58 -7.72 7.60
N ALA A 168 18.70 -8.69 7.80
CA ALA A 168 18.79 -10.03 7.21
C ALA A 168 18.13 -10.13 5.82
N LEU A 169 17.45 -9.08 5.38
CA LEU A 169 16.68 -9.05 4.13
C LEU A 169 17.56 -9.37 2.92
N LYS A 170 17.09 -10.31 2.10
CA LYS A 170 17.67 -10.67 0.80
C LYS A 170 16.75 -10.16 -0.31
N PRO A 171 16.92 -8.92 -0.80
CA PRO A 171 15.99 -8.32 -1.73
C PRO A 171 15.81 -9.17 -3.00
N ALA A 172 14.62 -9.72 -3.21
CA ALA A 172 14.26 -10.44 -4.43
C ALA A 172 13.59 -9.48 -5.41
N LEU A 173 14.29 -9.16 -6.49
CA LEU A 173 13.81 -8.26 -7.53
C LEU A 173 12.90 -9.01 -8.52
N PRO A 174 11.96 -8.29 -9.19
CA PRO A 174 11.14 -8.86 -10.25
C PRO A 174 11.96 -9.48 -11.37
N THR A 175 11.59 -10.69 -11.78
CA THR A 175 12.21 -11.47 -12.87
C THR A 175 11.53 -11.21 -14.21
N ILE A 176 10.24 -10.83 -14.18
CA ILE A 176 9.45 -10.48 -15.34
C ILE A 176 9.04 -9.02 -15.24
N ALA A 177 9.21 -8.26 -16.33
CA ALA A 177 8.75 -6.88 -16.41
C ALA A 177 7.95 -6.65 -17.69
N PHE A 178 6.94 -5.76 -17.60
CA PHE A 178 6.14 -5.33 -18.75
C PHE A 178 6.10 -3.79 -18.84
N GLU A 179 5.80 -3.24 -20.01
CA GLU A 179 5.78 -1.79 -20.20
C GLU A 179 4.40 -1.17 -19.88
N ARG A 180 3.34 -1.59 -20.56
CA ARG A 180 2.01 -0.98 -20.45
C ARG A 180 0.92 -1.94 -19.99
N THR A 181 0.91 -3.12 -20.58
CA THR A 181 -0.12 -4.12 -20.30
C THR A 181 0.47 -5.52 -20.41
N MET A 182 0.16 -6.36 -19.45
CA MET A 182 0.38 -7.79 -19.52
C MET A 182 -0.91 -8.51 -19.16
N LYS A 183 -1.24 -9.57 -19.88
CA LYS A 183 -2.42 -10.38 -19.62
C LYS A 183 -2.01 -11.82 -19.31
N LEU A 184 -2.53 -12.34 -18.22
CA LEU A 184 -2.40 -13.72 -17.84
C LEU A 184 -3.73 -14.42 -18.11
N TYR A 185 -3.75 -15.32 -19.07
CA TYR A 185 -4.94 -16.15 -19.39
C TYR A 185 -4.82 -17.46 -18.62
N ARG A 186 -5.80 -17.73 -17.79
CA ARG A 186 -5.99 -18.99 -17.09
C ARG A 186 -7.29 -19.61 -17.60
N ARG A 187 -7.47 -20.93 -17.43
CA ARG A 187 -8.66 -21.61 -17.95
C ARG A 187 -9.96 -20.93 -17.49
N ASP A 188 -10.00 -20.48 -16.26
CA ASP A 188 -11.18 -19.97 -15.59
C ASP A 188 -11.24 -18.44 -15.51
N ARG A 189 -10.12 -17.73 -15.76
CA ARG A 189 -10.05 -16.25 -15.62
C ARG A 189 -8.99 -15.58 -16.48
N GLU A 190 -9.24 -14.32 -16.78
CA GLU A 190 -8.29 -13.36 -17.34
C GLU A 190 -7.85 -12.41 -16.22
N ILE A 191 -6.55 -12.18 -16.10
CA ILE A 191 -5.95 -11.25 -15.14
C ILE A 191 -5.15 -10.24 -15.95
N GLN A 192 -5.48 -8.97 -15.82
CA GLN A 192 -4.82 -7.89 -16.54
C GLN A 192 -3.93 -7.09 -15.59
N LEU A 193 -2.65 -6.97 -15.93
CA LEU A 193 -1.70 -6.08 -15.27
C LEU A 193 -1.60 -4.82 -16.14
N LEU A 194 -1.98 -3.68 -15.60
CA LEU A 194 -2.14 -2.44 -16.34
C LEU A 194 -1.26 -1.35 -15.73
N HIS A 195 -0.50 -0.64 -16.56
CA HIS A 195 0.05 0.65 -16.20
C HIS A 195 -0.86 1.73 -16.79
N LEU A 196 -1.68 2.35 -15.95
CA LEU A 196 -2.66 3.34 -16.37
C LEU A 196 -2.11 4.77 -16.42
N GLY A 197 -0.88 4.99 -15.96
CA GLY A 197 -0.20 6.27 -15.91
C GLY A 197 0.47 6.51 -14.55
N ARG A 198 1.16 7.63 -14.43
CA ARG A 198 1.81 8.04 -13.17
C ARG A 198 0.75 8.41 -12.14
N ALA A 199 0.97 8.02 -10.88
CA ALA A 199 0.09 8.34 -9.76
C ALA A 199 0.88 8.43 -8.45
N HIS A 200 0.80 7.39 -7.59
CA HIS A 200 1.56 7.29 -6.35
C HIS A 200 3.06 7.18 -6.59
N THR A 201 3.41 6.51 -7.69
CA THR A 201 4.77 6.46 -8.26
C THR A 201 4.71 6.64 -9.78
N GLU A 202 5.85 6.54 -10.45
CA GLU A 202 5.90 6.63 -11.91
C GLU A 202 5.39 5.37 -12.60
N GLY A 203 5.51 4.19 -11.96
CA GLY A 203 5.30 2.89 -12.57
C GLY A 203 4.21 2.04 -11.92
N ASP A 204 3.18 2.65 -11.32
CA ASP A 204 2.13 1.92 -10.60
C ASP A 204 1.44 0.88 -11.48
N VAL A 205 1.28 -0.33 -10.92
CA VAL A 205 0.59 -1.47 -11.55
C VAL A 205 -0.79 -1.64 -10.94
N PHE A 206 -1.79 -1.69 -11.78
CA PHE A 206 -3.15 -2.08 -11.44
C PHE A 206 -3.39 -3.52 -11.88
N VAL A 207 -3.89 -4.37 -11.00
CA VAL A 207 -4.25 -5.75 -11.34
C VAL A 207 -5.77 -5.83 -11.43
N TYR A 208 -6.29 -6.09 -12.63
CA TYR A 208 -7.72 -6.08 -12.91
C TYR A 208 -8.22 -7.48 -13.30
N LEU A 209 -9.32 -7.89 -12.67
CA LEU A 209 -10.04 -9.13 -12.93
C LEU A 209 -11.42 -8.80 -13.50
N PRO A 210 -11.59 -8.81 -14.83
CA PRO A 210 -12.83 -8.35 -15.48
C PRO A 210 -14.08 -9.16 -15.08
N LYS A 211 -13.95 -10.48 -14.98
CA LYS A 211 -15.04 -11.39 -14.65
C LYS A 211 -15.51 -11.20 -13.20
N GLU A 212 -14.57 -11.09 -12.29
CA GLU A 212 -14.80 -10.92 -10.85
C GLU A 212 -15.17 -9.48 -10.48
N LYS A 213 -14.95 -8.53 -11.39
CA LYS A 213 -15.14 -7.08 -11.18
C LYS A 213 -14.33 -6.56 -10.00
N VAL A 214 -13.10 -7.01 -9.87
CA VAL A 214 -12.16 -6.60 -8.83
C VAL A 214 -10.96 -5.90 -9.46
N VAL A 215 -10.52 -4.81 -8.85
CA VAL A 215 -9.23 -4.18 -9.17
C VAL A 215 -8.37 -4.04 -7.91
N ILE A 216 -7.09 -4.36 -8.03
CA ILE A 216 -6.09 -4.17 -7.00
C ILE A 216 -5.22 -2.99 -7.44
N THR A 217 -5.04 -1.98 -6.58
CA THR A 217 -4.50 -0.69 -6.99
C THR A 217 -3.14 -0.34 -6.38
N GLY A 218 -2.66 -1.15 -5.42
CA GLY A 218 -1.57 -0.66 -4.58
C GLY A 218 -1.93 0.71 -3.99
N ASP A 219 -0.94 1.56 -3.83
CA ASP A 219 -1.12 2.87 -3.21
C ASP A 219 -1.64 3.97 -4.14
N ALA A 220 -1.93 3.62 -5.41
CA ALA A 220 -2.65 4.54 -6.28
C ALA A 220 -4.06 4.86 -5.76
N VAL A 221 -4.64 3.98 -4.91
CA VAL A 221 -5.83 4.25 -4.08
C VAL A 221 -5.61 3.59 -2.72
N ILE A 222 -5.77 4.36 -1.63
CA ILE A 222 -5.65 3.85 -0.26
C ILE A 222 -6.78 4.37 0.63
N GLY A 223 -6.93 3.78 1.81
CA GLY A 223 -8.03 4.07 2.74
C GLY A 223 -7.87 5.34 3.59
N TRP A 224 -6.76 6.06 3.46
CA TRP A 224 -6.46 7.30 4.21
C TRP A 224 -5.75 8.34 3.33
N THR A 225 -5.25 9.43 3.93
CA THR A 225 -4.48 10.47 3.22
C THR A 225 -3.25 9.84 2.54
N PRO A 226 -3.14 9.86 1.19
CA PRO A 226 -2.04 9.22 0.48
C PRO A 226 -0.69 9.87 0.81
N PHE A 227 0.38 9.11 0.66
CA PHE A 227 1.73 9.65 0.60
C PHE A 227 2.06 10.06 -0.84
N MET A 228 2.39 11.33 -1.06
CA MET A 228 2.69 11.85 -2.39
C MET A 228 4.18 12.15 -2.63
N GLY A 229 5.09 11.81 -1.69
CA GLY A 229 6.51 12.19 -1.77
C GLY A 229 7.26 11.72 -3.02
N ASP A 230 6.92 10.56 -3.56
CA ASP A 230 7.40 10.06 -4.86
C ASP A 230 6.34 10.18 -5.96
N GLY A 231 5.16 10.77 -5.64
CA GLY A 231 3.99 10.81 -6.50
C GLY A 231 4.04 11.92 -7.54
N TYR A 232 3.06 11.85 -8.43
CA TYR A 232 2.79 12.77 -9.53
C TYR A 232 1.37 13.32 -9.39
N PRO A 233 1.12 14.26 -8.43
CA PRO A 233 -0.24 14.69 -8.08
C PRO A 233 -1.08 15.16 -9.27
N GLU A 234 -0.48 15.88 -10.24
CA GLU A 234 -1.18 16.36 -11.43
C GLU A 234 -1.61 15.23 -12.37
N ASP A 235 -0.72 14.26 -12.63
CA ASP A 235 -1.03 13.11 -13.49
C ASP A 235 -1.96 12.10 -12.81
N TRP A 236 -1.93 12.05 -11.48
CA TRP A 236 -2.67 11.08 -10.68
C TRP A 236 -4.17 11.16 -10.94
N VAL A 237 -4.72 12.37 -11.06
CA VAL A 237 -6.14 12.58 -11.39
C VAL A 237 -6.51 11.87 -12.69
N GLY A 238 -5.73 12.08 -13.77
CA GLY A 238 -5.96 11.43 -15.05
C GLY A 238 -5.80 9.91 -15.01
N THR A 239 -4.91 9.40 -14.15
CA THR A 239 -4.74 7.97 -13.92
C THR A 239 -5.96 7.36 -13.22
N LEU A 240 -6.51 8.06 -12.21
CA LEU A 240 -7.75 7.65 -11.54
C LEU A 240 -8.97 7.73 -12.47
N ASP A 241 -9.01 8.68 -13.40
CA ASP A 241 -10.06 8.77 -14.43
C ASP A 241 -10.02 7.56 -15.38
N ARG A 242 -8.83 7.10 -15.77
CA ARG A 242 -8.67 5.87 -16.57
C ARG A 242 -9.04 4.61 -15.76
N LEU A 243 -8.68 4.55 -14.48
CA LEU A 243 -9.11 3.49 -13.57
C LEU A 243 -10.63 3.43 -13.47
N ALA A 244 -11.30 4.57 -13.36
CA ALA A 244 -12.76 4.67 -13.26
C ALA A 244 -13.52 4.16 -14.50
N GLN A 245 -12.85 4.03 -15.67
CA GLN A 245 -13.43 3.46 -16.89
C GLN A 245 -13.49 1.93 -16.88
N LEU A 246 -12.75 1.26 -15.98
CA LEU A 246 -12.85 -0.19 -15.83
C LEU A 246 -14.18 -0.57 -15.16
N ASP A 247 -14.75 -1.71 -15.56
CA ASP A 247 -16.00 -2.25 -14.95
C ASP A 247 -15.66 -3.09 -13.71
N PHE A 248 -15.60 -2.46 -12.53
CA PHE A 248 -15.36 -3.13 -11.26
C PHE A 248 -16.38 -2.70 -10.19
N THR A 249 -16.51 -3.53 -9.17
CA THR A 249 -17.32 -3.26 -7.97
C THR A 249 -16.49 -3.14 -6.71
N HIS A 250 -15.33 -3.82 -6.66
CA HIS A 250 -14.46 -3.86 -5.49
C HIS A 250 -13.05 -3.39 -5.82
N ILE A 251 -12.44 -2.67 -4.88
CA ILE A 251 -11.04 -2.24 -4.92
C ILE A 251 -10.31 -2.86 -3.74
N VAL A 252 -9.29 -3.66 -4.01
CA VAL A 252 -8.29 -4.02 -2.99
C VAL A 252 -7.21 -2.95 -3.04
N MET A 253 -7.25 -2.05 -2.07
CA MET A 253 -6.32 -0.93 -1.94
C MET A 253 -4.98 -1.40 -1.36
N GLY A 254 -3.92 -0.63 -1.55
CA GLY A 254 -2.62 -0.92 -0.95
C GLY A 254 -2.67 -0.92 0.58
N HIS A 255 -3.52 -0.06 1.16
CA HIS A 255 -3.77 0.03 2.59
C HIS A 255 -5.23 0.35 2.87
N GLY A 256 -5.72 -0.12 4.01
CA GLY A 256 -7.10 0.08 4.44
C GLY A 256 -8.05 -1.03 3.98
N ASN A 257 -9.32 -0.88 4.28
CA ASN A 257 -10.34 -1.89 3.96
C ASN A 257 -10.57 -1.99 2.44
N VAL A 258 -11.19 -3.08 2.00
CA VAL A 258 -11.67 -3.21 0.62
C VAL A 258 -12.65 -2.07 0.33
N GLY A 259 -12.38 -1.34 -0.74
CA GLY A 259 -13.15 -0.19 -1.17
C GLY A 259 -14.08 -0.49 -2.36
N ASP A 260 -14.73 0.54 -2.84
CA ASP A 260 -15.66 0.50 -3.97
C ASP A 260 -15.50 1.73 -4.90
N ARG A 261 -16.38 1.85 -5.88
CA ARG A 261 -16.41 3.01 -6.80
C ARG A 261 -16.72 4.34 -6.10
N ASN A 262 -17.45 4.32 -4.96
CA ASN A 262 -17.74 5.53 -4.19
C ASN A 262 -16.46 6.04 -3.54
N TRP A 263 -15.67 5.12 -2.96
CA TRP A 263 -14.38 5.47 -2.40
C TRP A 263 -13.42 6.02 -3.46
N LEU A 264 -13.34 5.38 -4.64
CA LEU A 264 -12.54 5.92 -5.74
C LEU A 264 -12.94 7.35 -6.09
N ARG A 265 -14.24 7.67 -6.17
CA ARG A 265 -14.70 9.04 -6.45
C ARG A 265 -14.26 10.02 -5.38
N THR A 266 -14.40 9.65 -4.10
CA THR A 266 -13.96 10.50 -2.97
C THR A 266 -12.44 10.71 -3.00
N PHE A 267 -11.67 9.64 -3.21
CA PHE A 267 -10.22 9.70 -3.30
C PHE A 267 -9.74 10.57 -4.48
N ARG A 268 -10.33 10.35 -5.65
CA ARG A 268 -10.05 11.16 -6.86
C ARG A 268 -10.39 12.64 -6.66
N ALA A 269 -11.54 12.93 -6.04
CA ALA A 269 -11.93 14.30 -5.72
C ALA A 269 -10.92 14.96 -4.78
N TYR A 270 -10.48 14.25 -3.73
CA TYR A 270 -9.44 14.74 -2.83
C TYR A 270 -8.14 15.10 -3.57
N VAL A 271 -7.63 14.19 -4.42
CA VAL A 271 -6.40 14.46 -5.17
C VAL A 271 -6.55 15.68 -6.06
N HIS A 272 -7.66 15.77 -6.80
CA HIS A 272 -7.98 16.91 -7.67
C HIS A 272 -8.05 18.23 -6.88
N ASP A 273 -8.86 18.28 -5.83
CA ASP A 273 -9.13 19.51 -5.08
C ASP A 273 -7.88 19.99 -4.33
N MET A 274 -7.04 19.06 -3.88
CA MET A 274 -5.75 19.38 -3.25
C MET A 274 -4.79 20.01 -4.28
N VAL A 275 -4.67 19.42 -5.48
CA VAL A 275 -3.83 19.97 -6.55
C VAL A 275 -4.32 21.36 -6.97
N GLU A 276 -5.62 21.51 -7.20
CA GLU A 276 -6.20 22.80 -7.62
C GLU A 276 -6.09 23.87 -6.53
N ALA A 277 -6.28 23.50 -5.26
CA ALA A 277 -6.12 24.44 -4.16
C ALA A 277 -4.67 24.95 -4.05
N VAL A 278 -3.67 24.06 -4.17
CA VAL A 278 -2.26 24.46 -4.16
C VAL A 278 -1.94 25.32 -5.37
N ARG A 279 -2.41 24.94 -6.57
CA ARG A 279 -2.18 25.69 -7.82
C ARG A 279 -2.74 27.11 -7.74
N GLN A 280 -3.95 27.29 -7.18
CA GLN A 280 -4.58 28.60 -6.98
C GLN A 280 -3.75 29.50 -6.04
N GLU A 281 -3.25 28.95 -4.93
CA GLU A 281 -2.42 29.71 -3.99
C GLU A 281 -1.06 30.09 -4.61
N VAL A 282 -0.42 29.18 -5.36
CA VAL A 282 0.83 29.45 -6.08
C VAL A 282 0.62 30.55 -7.12
N ALA A 283 -0.46 30.50 -7.91
CA ALA A 283 -0.82 31.53 -8.90
C ALA A 283 -1.10 32.90 -8.25
N ALA A 284 -1.55 32.91 -7.00
CA ALA A 284 -1.74 34.12 -6.20
C ALA A 284 -0.44 34.63 -5.54
N GLY A 285 0.71 33.97 -5.78
CA GLY A 285 2.01 34.34 -5.22
C GLY A 285 2.24 33.92 -3.77
N ALA A 286 1.43 32.97 -3.24
CA ALA A 286 1.57 32.51 -1.87
C ALA A 286 2.84 31.67 -1.66
N THR A 287 3.52 31.90 -0.55
CA THR A 287 4.65 31.08 -0.10
C THR A 287 4.19 29.68 0.33
N LEU A 288 5.09 28.71 0.33
CA LEU A 288 4.77 27.35 0.81
C LEU A 288 4.15 27.35 2.21
N GLU A 289 4.65 28.18 3.13
CA GLU A 289 4.13 28.24 4.49
C GLU A 289 2.70 28.78 4.54
N GLU A 290 2.36 29.76 3.70
CA GLU A 290 0.98 30.25 3.58
C GLU A 290 0.05 29.17 2.98
N VAL A 291 0.51 28.45 1.95
CA VAL A 291 -0.23 27.32 1.35
C VAL A 291 -0.50 26.23 2.39
N LYS A 292 0.50 25.87 3.21
CA LYS A 292 0.37 24.90 4.31
C LYS A 292 -0.60 25.32 5.42
N GLN A 293 -0.89 26.60 5.54
CA GLN A 293 -1.91 27.12 6.47
C GLN A 293 -3.30 27.12 5.85
N ARG A 294 -3.43 27.59 4.60
CA ARG A 294 -4.72 27.87 3.95
C ARG A 294 -5.36 26.61 3.35
N VAL A 295 -4.59 25.79 2.64
CA VAL A 295 -5.13 24.62 1.91
C VAL A 295 -5.71 23.56 2.86
N PRO A 296 -5.08 23.17 3.98
CA PRO A 296 -5.69 22.24 4.92
C PRO A 296 -7.02 22.75 5.48
N ALA A 297 -7.10 24.04 5.84
CA ALA A 297 -8.34 24.63 6.34
C ALA A 297 -9.47 24.62 5.30
N LYS A 298 -9.14 24.82 4.02
CA LYS A 298 -10.09 24.75 2.89
C LYS A 298 -10.62 23.32 2.67
N LEU A 299 -9.79 22.29 2.81
CA LEU A 299 -10.12 20.91 2.46
C LEU A 299 -10.66 20.08 3.64
N ALA A 300 -10.31 20.42 4.88
CA ALA A 300 -10.70 19.67 6.07
C ALA A 300 -12.21 19.43 6.20
N PRO A 301 -13.10 20.42 5.97
CA PRO A 301 -14.54 20.20 6.10
C PRO A 301 -15.09 19.04 5.26
N THR A 302 -14.47 18.78 4.09
CA THR A 302 -14.90 17.73 3.16
C THR A 302 -14.16 16.41 3.38
N TYR A 303 -12.84 16.48 3.65
CA TYR A 303 -11.97 15.31 3.52
C TYR A 303 -11.39 14.79 4.83
N GLU A 304 -11.30 15.60 5.90
CA GLU A 304 -10.68 15.16 7.14
C GLU A 304 -11.34 13.91 7.73
N LYS A 305 -12.67 13.94 7.86
CA LYS A 305 -13.44 12.81 8.44
C LYS A 305 -13.30 11.52 7.61
N PRO A 306 -13.53 11.49 6.29
CA PRO A 306 -13.35 10.28 5.49
C PRO A 306 -11.93 9.70 5.54
N PHE A 307 -10.91 10.58 5.56
CA PHE A 307 -9.51 10.16 5.51
C PHE A 307 -8.87 9.92 6.89
N SER A 308 -9.60 10.14 7.97
CA SER A 308 -9.18 9.85 9.35
C SER A 308 -9.73 8.53 9.90
N ALA A 309 -10.35 7.69 9.06
CA ALA A 309 -11.01 6.44 9.49
C ALA A 309 -10.06 5.44 10.19
N TYR A 310 -8.73 5.58 9.99
CA TYR A 310 -7.70 4.72 10.59
C TYR A 310 -6.98 5.40 11.78
N GLY A 311 -7.61 6.40 12.40
CA GLY A 311 -7.20 7.00 13.67
C GLY A 311 -5.80 7.63 13.65
N ASP A 312 -5.06 7.46 14.72
CA ASP A 312 -3.75 8.09 14.94
C ASP A 312 -2.63 7.54 14.05
N TYR A 313 -2.89 6.47 13.29
CA TYR A 313 -1.88 5.83 12.45
C TYR A 313 -1.29 6.80 11.41
N ARG A 314 -2.13 7.60 10.76
CA ARG A 314 -1.71 8.66 9.85
C ARG A 314 -2.64 9.87 9.97
N PRO A 315 -2.35 10.79 10.91
CA PRO A 315 -3.18 11.96 11.12
C PRO A 315 -3.36 12.76 9.84
N TRP A 316 -4.60 13.17 9.55
CA TRP A 316 -4.96 13.98 8.40
C TRP A 316 -3.99 15.15 8.16
N ARG A 317 -3.74 15.94 9.22
CA ARG A 317 -2.89 17.13 9.12
C ARG A 317 -1.46 16.83 8.68
N ALA A 318 -0.85 15.78 9.19
CA ALA A 318 0.51 15.40 8.81
C ALA A 318 0.56 14.91 7.36
N GLY A 319 -0.43 14.11 6.93
CA GLY A 319 -0.53 13.60 5.58
C GLY A 319 -0.72 14.71 4.54
N ILE A 320 -1.68 15.62 4.78
CA ILE A 320 -1.97 16.70 3.84
C ILE A 320 -0.81 17.70 3.70
N LEU A 321 -0.07 18.00 4.77
CA LEU A 321 1.08 18.91 4.69
C LEU A 321 2.18 18.35 3.79
N ALA A 322 2.51 17.06 3.90
CA ALA A 322 3.47 16.40 3.03
C ALA A 322 3.01 16.40 1.55
N ASN A 323 1.71 16.23 1.31
CA ASN A 323 1.14 16.28 -0.04
C ASN A 323 1.20 17.69 -0.64
N ILE A 324 0.94 18.73 0.17
CA ILE A 324 1.08 20.13 -0.25
C ILE A 324 2.52 20.43 -0.62
N GLU A 325 3.50 20.05 0.20
CA GLU A 325 4.93 20.27 -0.09
C GLU A 325 5.32 19.67 -1.45
N ARG A 326 4.89 18.43 -1.71
CA ARG A 326 5.16 17.77 -2.98
C ARG A 326 4.48 18.48 -4.15
N THR A 327 3.20 18.82 -4.00
CA THR A 327 2.43 19.48 -5.07
C THR A 327 2.98 20.88 -5.36
N TYR A 328 3.25 21.66 -4.31
CA TYR A 328 3.85 22.99 -4.44
C TYR A 328 5.16 22.94 -5.25
N ALA A 329 6.06 22.01 -4.91
CA ALA A 329 7.33 21.85 -5.62
C ALA A 329 7.20 21.40 -7.09
N MET A 330 6.02 20.96 -7.52
CA MET A 330 5.78 20.55 -8.91
C MET A 330 5.04 21.62 -9.73
N VAL A 331 4.28 22.50 -9.08
CA VAL A 331 3.48 23.53 -9.77
C VAL A 331 4.07 24.95 -9.65
N SER A 332 5.05 25.18 -8.77
CA SER A 332 5.85 26.40 -8.66
C SER A 332 7.07 26.33 -9.59
#